data_873503cb7dd84df02b5f4f31f3ed0a43
#
_entry.id   873503cb7dd84df02b5f4f31f3ed0a43
#
_cell.length_a   1.000
_cell.length_b   1.000
_cell.length_c   1.000
_cell.angle_alpha   90.00
_cell.angle_beta   90.00
_cell.angle_gamma   90.00
#
_symmetry.space_group_name_H-M   'P 1'
#
loop_
_entity.id
_entity.type
_entity.pdbx_description
1 polymer ?
#
loop_
_entity_poly.entity_id
_entity_poly.type
_entity_poly.pdbx_seq_one_letter_code
_entity_poly.pdbx_strand_id
1 'polypeptide(L)' 'MSFENLRLFKDIAQTRSVSRGAAMNRISQSAASQRLQELEAELGIVLL' A
#
# COMPACT_ATOMS: atom_id res chain seq x y z
N MET A 1 -4.05 5.03 -11.39
CA MET A 1 -4.14 4.41 -10.05
C MET A 1 -5.32 3.49 -10.02
N SER A 2 -5.15 2.28 -9.51
CA SER A 2 -6.24 1.30 -9.48
C SER A 2 -6.97 1.33 -8.14
N PHE A 3 -8.20 0.83 -8.13
CA PHE A 3 -8.96 0.64 -6.89
C PHE A 3 -8.23 -0.24 -5.90
N GLU A 4 -7.54 -1.27 -6.41
CA GLU A 4 -6.80 -2.19 -5.57
C GLU A 4 -5.68 -1.48 -4.82
N ASN A 5 -4.98 -0.58 -5.49
CA ASN A 5 -3.92 0.20 -4.84
C ASN A 5 -4.49 1.18 -3.82
N LEU A 6 -5.62 1.79 -4.13
CA LEU A 6 -6.29 2.70 -3.18
C LEU A 6 -6.74 1.96 -1.93
N ARG A 7 -7.31 0.77 -2.10
CA ARG A 7 -7.75 -0.04 -0.96
C ARG A 7 -6.58 -0.49 -0.11
N LEU A 8 -5.53 -0.99 -0.77
CA LEU A 8 -4.31 -1.38 -0.09
C LEU A 8 -3.76 -0.23 0.74
N PHE A 9 -3.70 0.93 0.14
CA PHE A 9 -3.17 2.12 0.76
C PHE A 9 -3.99 2.53 1.97
N LYS A 10 -5.30 2.52 1.83
CA LYS A 10 -6.22 2.81 2.93
C LYS A 10 -6.01 1.84 4.09
N ASP A 11 -5.88 0.54 3.79
CA ASP A 11 -5.69 -0.47 4.81
C ASP A 11 -4.35 -0.32 5.53
N ILE A 12 -3.29 0.01 4.79
CA ILE A 12 -1.99 0.30 5.39
C ILE A 12 -2.10 1.52 6.32
N ALA A 13 -2.75 2.57 5.87
CA ALA A 13 -2.91 3.80 6.65
C ALA A 13 -3.72 3.56 7.93
N GLN A 14 -4.80 2.80 7.83
CA GLN A 14 -5.67 2.52 8.98
C GLN A 14 -5.00 1.62 10.00
N THR A 15 -4.26 0.62 9.54
CA THR A 15 -3.58 -0.33 10.43
C THR A 15 -2.22 0.16 10.87
N ARG A 16 -1.67 1.14 10.19
CA ARG A 16 -0.29 1.63 10.35
C ARG A 16 0.72 0.51 10.18
N SER A 17 0.40 -0.43 9.29
CA SER A 17 1.24 -1.61 9.07
C SER A 17 1.13 -2.08 7.63
N VAL A 18 2.27 -2.12 6.94
CA VAL A 18 2.33 -2.65 5.58
C VAL A 18 1.98 -4.12 5.59
N SER A 19 2.45 -4.85 6.60
CA SER A 19 2.19 -6.27 6.74
C SER A 19 0.70 -6.57 6.89
N ARG A 20 0.01 -5.82 7.73
CA ARG A 20 -1.43 -6.01 7.93
C ARG A 20 -2.24 -5.59 6.72
N GLY A 21 -1.88 -4.47 6.10
CA GLY A 21 -2.55 -4.03 4.89
C GLY A 21 -2.40 -5.05 3.77
N ALA A 22 -1.21 -5.63 3.64
CA ALA A 22 -0.96 -6.68 2.66
C ALA A 22 -1.85 -7.91 2.92
N ALA A 23 -1.92 -8.35 4.18
CA ALA A 23 -2.73 -9.50 4.54
C ALA A 23 -4.21 -9.27 4.24
N MET A 24 -4.71 -8.08 4.53
CA MET A 24 -6.10 -7.72 4.25
C MET A 24 -6.41 -7.74 2.75
N ASN A 25 -5.41 -7.51 1.93
CA ASN A 25 -5.55 -7.50 0.47
C ASN A 25 -5.04 -8.78 -0.19
N ARG A 26 -4.68 -9.79 0.61
CA ARG A 26 -4.25 -11.10 0.14
C ARG A 26 -3.03 -11.03 -0.78
N ILE A 27 -2.09 -10.16 -0.45
CA ILE A 27 -0.83 -10.06 -1.17
C ILE A 27 0.32 -10.15 -0.17
N SER A 28 1.53 -10.41 -0.68
CA SER A 28 2.71 -10.45 0.16
C SER A 28 3.09 -9.04 0.62
N GLN A 29 3.82 -8.97 1.73
CA GLN A 29 4.35 -7.70 2.21
C GLN A 29 5.27 -7.06 1.19
N SER A 30 6.09 -7.86 0.51
CA SER A 30 6.98 -7.37 -0.54
C SER A 30 6.20 -6.70 -1.68
N ALA A 31 5.12 -7.35 -2.11
CA ALA A 31 4.27 -6.79 -3.15
C ALA A 31 3.59 -5.49 -2.68
N ALA A 32 3.13 -5.46 -1.44
CA ALA A 32 2.50 -4.27 -0.88
C ALA A 32 3.50 -3.11 -0.80
N SER A 33 4.72 -3.37 -0.35
CA SER A 33 5.77 -2.36 -0.27
C SER A 33 6.10 -1.81 -1.66
N GLN A 34 6.17 -2.68 -2.65
CA GLN A 34 6.46 -2.27 -4.02
C GLN A 34 5.35 -1.36 -4.56
N ARG A 35 4.09 -1.73 -4.33
CA ARG A 35 2.96 -0.91 -4.76
C ARG A 35 2.93 0.44 -4.06
N LEU A 36 3.29 0.46 -2.78
CA LEU A 36 3.37 1.70 -2.02
C LEU A 36 4.45 2.62 -2.60
N GLN A 37 5.60 2.07 -2.94
CA GLN A 37 6.67 2.85 -3.57
C GLN A 37 6.25 3.41 -4.92
N GLU A 38 5.55 2.61 -5.72
CA GLU A 38 5.03 3.07 -7.00
C GLU A 38 4.05 4.24 -6.83
N LEU A 39 3.20 4.15 -5.82
CA LEU A 39 2.25 5.21 -5.52
C LEU A 39 2.95 6.48 -5.05
N GLU A 40 3.96 6.35 -4.19
CA GLU A 40 4.77 7.47 -3.75
C GLU A 40 5.43 8.18 -4.93
N ALA A 41 6.00 7.41 -5.85
CA ALA A 41 6.64 7.96 -7.03
C ALA A 41 5.64 8.68 -7.93
N GLU A 42 4.46 8.12 -8.08
CA GLU A 42 3.40 8.69 -8.90
C GLU A 42 2.86 10.00 -8.34
N LEU A 43 2.72 10.07 -7.03
CA LEU A 43 2.21 11.26 -6.35
C LEU A 43 3.31 12.25 -5.98
N GLY A 44 4.56 11.83 -6.02
CA GLY A 44 5.69 12.68 -5.64
C GLY A 44 5.77 12.95 -4.15
N ILE A 45 5.20 12.08 -3.32
CA ILE A 45 5.22 12.23 -1.86
C ILE A 45 5.67 10.94 -1.21
N VAL A 46 6.12 11.05 0.05
CA VAL A 46 6.45 9.90 0.88
C VAL A 46 5.25 9.61 1.77
N LEU A 47 4.75 8.39 1.73
CA LEU A 47 3.52 8.00 2.42
C LEU A 47 3.77 7.30 3.76
N LEU A 48 4.96 6.83 3.97
CA LEU A 48 5.34 6.20 5.24
C LEU A 48 6.67 6.73 5.74
#